data_39cd7f376a00fbf5efa34652ba4b533e
#
_entry.id   39cd7f376a00fbf5efa34652ba4b533e
#
_cell.length_a   1.000
_cell.length_b   1.000
_cell.length_c   1.000
_cell.angle_alpha   90.00
_cell.angle_beta   90.00
_cell.angle_gamma   90.00
#
_symmetry.space_group_name_H-M   'P 1'
#
loop_
_entity.id
_entity.type
_entity.pdbx_description
1 polymer ?
#
loop_
_entity_poly.entity_id
_entity_poly.type
_entity_poly.pdbx_seq_one_letter_code
_entity_poly.pdbx_strand_id
1 'polypeptide(L)'
;MQALKDYRKWIADVDRRCHRIVSRHKDQIACAKGCAGNCCRILISVYPVEAVSLALSLQKLSPEMRRRIQHKACHTSPFGPCPLLEDGACRMYAARAIICRTHGLPMLTEYRGHRSVGFCEKNFRGLSPIPEEDIINLVQLNDTLAAINRRFVSEAAHRLPPGDRFTIAQALLMDLFRTAPSL
;
A
#
# COMPACT_ATOMS: atom_id res chain seq x y z
N MET A 1 -20.08 0.32 3.70
CA MET A 1 -19.60 1.33 2.74
C MET A 1 -19.27 0.63 1.43
N GLN A 2 -19.86 1.07 0.35
CA GLN A 2 -19.68 0.45 -0.97
C GLN A 2 -18.28 0.72 -1.52
N ALA A 3 -17.78 1.94 -1.39
CA ALA A 3 -16.43 2.29 -1.87
C ALA A 3 -15.31 1.45 -1.24
N LEU A 4 -15.45 1.00 0.01
CA LEU A 4 -14.49 0.08 0.61
C LEU A 4 -14.53 -1.32 -0.03
N LYS A 5 -15.72 -1.79 -0.46
CA LYS A 5 -15.86 -3.05 -1.20
C LYS A 5 -15.22 -2.91 -2.59
N ASP A 6 -15.46 -1.78 -3.26
CA ASP A 6 -14.87 -1.46 -4.57
C ASP A 6 -13.34 -1.40 -4.49
N TYR A 7 -12.79 -0.76 -3.43
CA TYR A 7 -11.37 -0.76 -3.16
C TYR A 7 -10.81 -2.18 -3.03
N ARG A 8 -11.45 -3.05 -2.24
CA ARG A 8 -10.98 -4.43 -2.04
C ARG A 8 -11.02 -5.25 -3.33
N LYS A 9 -12.06 -5.06 -4.14
CA LYS A 9 -12.16 -5.72 -5.45
C LYS A 9 -11.03 -5.25 -6.37
N TRP A 10 -10.83 -3.94 -6.45
CA TRP A 10 -9.78 -3.36 -7.28
C TRP A 10 -8.37 -3.78 -6.84
N ILE A 11 -8.10 -3.82 -5.53
CA ILE A 11 -6.82 -4.35 -5.00
C ILE A 11 -6.58 -5.79 -5.46
N ALA A 12 -7.61 -6.63 -5.47
CA ALA A 12 -7.48 -8.01 -5.95
C ALA A 12 -7.13 -8.07 -7.45
N ASP A 13 -7.66 -7.15 -8.26
CA ASP A 13 -7.30 -7.03 -9.67
C ASP A 13 -5.84 -6.62 -9.85
N VAL A 14 -5.38 -5.63 -9.05
CA VAL A 14 -3.97 -5.22 -9.03
C VAL A 14 -3.07 -6.36 -8.59
N ASP A 15 -3.43 -7.09 -7.54
CA ASP A 15 -2.66 -8.26 -7.09
C ASP A 15 -2.54 -9.33 -8.20
N ARG A 16 -3.62 -9.62 -8.92
CA ARG A 16 -3.59 -10.55 -10.06
C ARG A 16 -2.63 -10.07 -11.16
N ARG A 17 -2.63 -8.77 -11.46
CA ARG A 17 -1.70 -8.18 -12.43
C ARG A 17 -0.25 -8.29 -11.94
N CYS A 18 0.02 -7.91 -10.70
CA CYS A 18 1.35 -8.03 -10.10
C CYS A 18 1.84 -9.49 -10.11
N HIS A 19 0.99 -10.43 -9.73
CA HIS A 19 1.33 -11.87 -9.76
C HIS A 19 1.67 -12.36 -11.16
N ARG A 20 0.94 -11.93 -12.21
CA ARG A 20 1.27 -12.30 -13.60
C ARG A 20 2.65 -11.79 -14.01
N ILE A 21 2.97 -10.53 -13.68
CA ILE A 21 4.28 -9.95 -13.98
C ILE A 21 5.38 -10.74 -13.25
N VAL A 22 5.20 -10.97 -11.94
CA VAL A 22 6.17 -11.74 -11.14
C VAL A 22 6.36 -13.16 -11.66
N SER A 23 5.27 -13.84 -12.03
CA SER A 23 5.35 -15.22 -12.56
C SER A 23 6.03 -15.29 -13.92
N ARG A 24 5.78 -14.30 -14.81
CA ARG A 24 6.40 -14.24 -16.13
C ARG A 24 7.90 -13.96 -16.05
N HIS A 25 8.31 -13.15 -15.09
CA HIS A 25 9.70 -12.71 -14.92
C HIS A 25 10.35 -13.24 -13.64
N LYS A 26 9.95 -14.44 -13.19
CA LYS A 26 10.37 -15.03 -11.91
C LYS A 26 11.88 -15.06 -11.70
N ASP A 27 12.65 -15.32 -12.77
CA ASP A 27 14.12 -15.45 -12.73
C ASP A 27 14.82 -14.07 -12.71
N GLN A 28 14.07 -12.99 -12.84
CA GLN A 28 14.56 -11.62 -12.96
C GLN A 28 14.01 -10.68 -11.90
N ILE A 29 13.11 -11.18 -11.04
CA ILE A 29 12.53 -10.45 -9.93
C ILE A 29 13.11 -10.98 -8.62
N ALA A 30 13.95 -10.16 -8.00
CA ALA A 30 14.51 -10.43 -6.68
C ALA A 30 13.57 -10.03 -5.53
N CYS A 31 12.46 -9.30 -5.83
CA CYS A 31 11.48 -8.87 -4.83
C CYS A 31 10.61 -10.03 -4.38
N ALA A 32 10.82 -10.49 -3.16
CA ALA A 32 10.00 -11.51 -2.50
C ALA A 32 9.56 -11.02 -1.11
N LYS A 33 8.60 -11.71 -0.50
CA LYS A 33 8.29 -11.52 0.91
C LYS A 33 9.57 -11.74 1.73
N GLY A 34 9.94 -10.73 2.51
CA GLY A 34 11.21 -10.75 3.27
C GLY A 34 12.36 -10.01 2.58
N CYS A 35 12.19 -9.55 1.33
CA CYS A 35 13.09 -8.56 0.80
C CYS A 35 12.92 -7.25 1.61
N ALA A 36 13.79 -7.02 2.59
CA ALA A 36 13.84 -5.77 3.35
C ALA A 36 14.41 -4.63 2.49
N GLY A 37 13.85 -4.47 1.29
CA GLY A 37 14.22 -3.41 0.38
C GLY A 37 13.87 -2.02 0.91
N ASN A 38 14.27 -1.01 0.18
CA ASN A 38 14.06 0.40 0.54
C ASN A 38 12.59 0.76 0.80
N CYS A 39 11.63 0.02 0.22
CA CYS A 39 10.19 0.29 0.36
C CYS A 39 9.67 0.26 1.81
N CYS A 40 10.30 -0.49 2.71
CA CYS A 40 9.92 -0.50 4.14
C CYS A 40 10.76 0.48 4.99
N ARG A 41 11.65 1.24 4.37
CA ARG A 41 12.55 2.20 5.04
C ARG A 41 12.27 3.65 4.66
N ILE A 42 11.25 3.89 3.84
CA ILE A 42 10.81 5.23 3.46
C ILE A 42 9.47 5.54 4.11
N LEU A 43 9.23 6.81 4.39
CA LEU A 43 7.93 7.27 4.86
C LEU A 43 6.89 7.08 3.76
N ILE A 44 5.89 6.27 4.04
CA ILE A 44 4.75 6.04 3.16
C ILE A 44 3.50 6.66 3.77
N SER A 45 2.80 7.45 2.99
CA SER A 45 1.46 7.91 3.30
C SER A 45 0.44 7.29 2.34
N VAL A 46 -0.74 6.98 2.87
CA VAL A 46 -1.83 6.30 2.18
C VAL A 46 -3.11 7.12 2.24
N TYR A 47 -4.02 6.88 1.32
CA TYR A 47 -5.33 7.50 1.35
C TYR A 47 -6.22 6.94 2.48
N PRO A 48 -7.25 7.69 2.93
CA PRO A 48 -8.21 7.24 3.94
C PRO A 48 -8.78 5.83 3.70
N VAL A 49 -9.15 5.49 2.47
CA VAL A 49 -9.67 4.15 2.14
C VAL A 49 -8.65 3.05 2.39
N GLU A 50 -7.38 3.30 2.10
CA GLU A 50 -6.28 2.36 2.36
C GLU A 50 -6.01 2.25 3.86
N ALA A 51 -5.97 3.39 4.56
CA ALA A 51 -5.75 3.47 6.00
C ALA A 51 -6.82 2.66 6.77
N VAL A 52 -8.10 2.87 6.45
CA VAL A 52 -9.20 2.11 7.05
C VAL A 52 -9.13 0.63 6.66
N SER A 53 -8.79 0.29 5.42
CA SER A 53 -8.61 -1.11 5.02
C SER A 53 -7.50 -1.80 5.81
N LEU A 54 -6.39 -1.09 6.07
CA LEU A 54 -5.28 -1.57 6.88
C LEU A 54 -5.70 -1.74 8.35
N ALA A 55 -6.36 -0.74 8.94
CA ALA A 55 -6.87 -0.79 10.30
C ALA A 55 -7.85 -1.95 10.52
N LEU A 56 -8.79 -2.16 9.59
CA LEU A 56 -9.72 -3.30 9.62
C LEU A 56 -9.01 -4.65 9.49
N SER A 57 -7.92 -4.69 8.73
CA SER A 57 -7.12 -5.91 8.60
C SER A 57 -6.32 -6.20 9.88
N LEU A 58 -5.87 -5.17 10.58
CA LEU A 58 -5.23 -5.28 11.89
C LEU A 58 -6.19 -5.89 12.93
N GLN A 59 -7.48 -5.52 12.90
CA GLN A 59 -8.49 -6.06 13.83
C GLN A 59 -8.72 -7.57 13.66
N LYS A 60 -8.36 -8.15 12.52
CA LYS A 60 -8.48 -9.60 12.26
C LYS A 60 -7.33 -10.42 12.85
N LEU A 61 -6.28 -9.77 13.31
CA LEU A 61 -5.14 -10.45 13.95
C LEU A 61 -5.47 -10.80 15.39
N SER A 62 -4.68 -11.73 15.98
CA SER A 62 -4.80 -12.03 17.40
C SER A 62 -4.60 -10.76 18.25
N PRO A 63 -5.24 -10.67 19.43
CA PRO A 63 -5.08 -9.51 20.31
C PRO A 63 -3.63 -9.22 20.67
N GLU A 64 -2.81 -10.25 20.84
CA GLU A 64 -1.39 -10.13 21.12
C GLU A 64 -0.64 -9.47 19.94
N MET A 65 -0.80 -10.01 18.73
CA MET A 65 -0.15 -9.47 17.53
C MET A 65 -0.59 -8.03 17.26
N ARG A 66 -1.88 -7.75 17.45
CA ARG A 66 -2.42 -6.40 17.29
C ARG A 66 -1.76 -5.42 18.25
N ARG A 67 -1.71 -5.75 19.56
CA ARG A 67 -1.04 -4.90 20.58
C ARG A 67 0.43 -4.67 20.23
N ARG A 68 1.13 -5.72 19.82
CA ARG A 68 2.55 -5.62 19.42
C ARG A 68 2.76 -4.66 18.25
N ILE A 69 1.94 -4.76 17.21
CA ILE A 69 2.00 -3.87 16.04
C ILE A 69 1.64 -2.43 16.43
N GLN A 70 0.60 -2.23 17.23
CA GLN A 70 0.19 -0.90 17.70
C GLN A 70 1.26 -0.26 18.59
N HIS A 71 1.82 -1.01 19.52
CA HIS A 71 2.94 -0.53 20.34
C HIS A 71 4.11 -0.06 19.46
N LYS A 72 4.49 -0.85 18.46
CA LYS A 72 5.54 -0.49 17.51
C LYS A 72 5.16 0.77 16.70
N ALA A 73 3.91 0.90 16.28
CA ALA A 73 3.43 2.07 15.54
C ALA A 73 3.48 3.35 16.39
N CYS A 74 3.16 3.28 17.69
CA CYS A 74 3.26 4.41 18.62
C CYS A 74 4.70 4.92 18.79
N HIS A 75 5.70 4.04 18.67
CA HIS A 75 7.10 4.38 18.92
C HIS A 75 7.92 4.54 17.61
N THR A 76 7.27 4.43 16.45
CA THR A 76 7.95 4.60 15.17
C THR A 76 8.23 6.08 14.91
N SER A 77 9.50 6.41 14.69
CA SER A 77 9.89 7.75 14.21
C SER A 77 9.30 8.00 12.82
N PRO A 78 8.92 9.25 12.49
CA PRO A 78 8.48 9.62 11.14
C PRO A 78 9.45 9.21 10.02
N PHE A 79 10.75 9.17 10.34
CA PHE A 79 11.81 8.77 9.40
C PHE A 79 12.32 7.34 9.65
N GLY A 80 11.70 6.62 10.57
CA GLY A 80 12.05 5.25 10.90
C GLY A 80 11.50 4.23 9.90
N PRO A 81 11.89 2.97 10.04
CA PRO A 81 11.33 1.90 9.23
C PRO A 81 9.84 1.72 9.48
N CYS A 82 9.14 1.18 8.50
CA CYS A 82 7.72 0.86 8.60
C CYS A 82 7.43 0.00 9.86
N PRO A 83 6.43 0.35 10.70
CA PRO A 83 6.12 -0.40 11.91
C PRO A 83 5.70 -1.85 11.65
N LEU A 84 5.30 -2.18 10.43
CA LEU A 84 4.97 -3.54 9.99
C LEU A 84 6.19 -4.37 9.59
N LEU A 85 7.37 -3.75 9.48
CA LEU A 85 8.61 -4.47 9.17
C LEU A 85 9.12 -5.16 10.42
N GLU A 86 9.25 -6.48 10.38
CA GLU A 86 9.79 -7.30 11.44
C GLU A 86 10.49 -8.52 10.86
N ASP A 87 11.69 -8.82 11.32
CA ASP A 87 12.54 -9.91 10.83
C ASP A 87 12.67 -9.91 9.30
N GLY A 88 12.86 -8.72 8.72
CA GLY A 88 12.97 -8.54 7.28
C GLY A 88 11.67 -8.66 6.48
N ALA A 89 10.52 -8.93 7.11
CA ALA A 89 9.25 -9.16 6.42
C ALA A 89 8.13 -8.26 6.94
N CYS A 90 7.16 -7.94 6.06
CA CYS A 90 5.94 -7.24 6.45
C CYS A 90 4.99 -8.17 7.19
N ARG A 91 4.63 -7.86 8.43
CA ARG A 91 3.69 -8.66 9.25
C ARG A 91 2.25 -8.66 8.72
N MET A 92 1.88 -7.67 7.92
CA MET A 92 0.57 -7.59 7.27
C MET A 92 0.70 -7.62 5.74
N TYR A 93 1.51 -8.53 5.20
CA TYR A 93 1.86 -8.58 3.78
C TYR A 93 0.64 -8.62 2.84
N ALA A 94 -0.39 -9.37 3.18
CA ALA A 94 -1.62 -9.45 2.40
C ALA A 94 -2.47 -8.17 2.43
N ALA A 95 -2.30 -7.33 3.47
CA ALA A 95 -3.06 -6.09 3.66
C ALA A 95 -2.30 -4.83 3.22
N ARG A 96 -1.20 -4.97 2.48
CA ARG A 96 -0.36 -3.84 2.03
C ARG A 96 -1.17 -2.84 1.22
N ALA A 97 -0.79 -1.57 1.35
CA ALA A 97 -1.25 -0.49 0.49
C ALA A 97 -0.81 -0.70 -0.96
N ILE A 98 -1.41 0.04 -1.90
CA ILE A 98 -1.16 -0.11 -3.34
C ILE A 98 0.32 0.09 -3.69
N ILE A 99 0.94 1.11 -3.14
CA ILE A 99 2.36 1.40 -3.37
C ILE A 99 3.27 0.25 -2.91
N CYS A 100 2.92 -0.43 -1.82
CA CYS A 100 3.69 -1.57 -1.32
C CYS A 100 3.51 -2.84 -2.17
N ARG A 101 2.43 -2.91 -2.97
CA ARG A 101 2.11 -4.04 -3.84
C ARG A 101 2.83 -3.94 -5.18
N THR A 102 2.94 -2.73 -5.69
CA THR A 102 3.50 -2.44 -7.00
C THR A 102 4.98 -2.07 -6.95
N HIS A 103 5.50 -1.77 -5.76
CA HIS A 103 6.90 -1.39 -5.60
C HIS A 103 7.86 -2.44 -6.16
N GLY A 104 8.78 -1.97 -6.98
CA GLY A 104 9.80 -2.82 -7.61
C GLY A 104 9.40 -3.42 -8.95
N LEU A 105 8.12 -3.39 -9.32
CA LEU A 105 7.63 -3.77 -10.64
C LEU A 105 7.80 -2.62 -11.66
N PRO A 106 7.79 -2.91 -12.97
CA PRO A 106 7.89 -1.88 -14.00
C PRO A 106 6.70 -0.92 -13.94
N MET A 107 6.98 0.34 -13.67
CA MET A 107 5.97 1.38 -13.56
C MET A 107 6.26 2.50 -14.55
N LEU A 108 5.28 2.78 -15.42
CA LEU A 108 5.32 3.92 -16.29
C LEU A 108 4.97 5.18 -15.49
N THR A 109 5.91 6.11 -15.47
CA THR A 109 5.74 7.44 -14.90
C THR A 109 5.79 8.49 -16.01
N GLU A 110 5.09 9.58 -15.81
CA GLU A 110 5.16 10.75 -16.69
C GLU A 110 5.44 12.01 -15.85
N TYR A 111 6.49 12.72 -16.21
CA TYR A 111 6.85 13.97 -15.57
C TYR A 111 7.23 15.01 -16.62
N ARG A 112 6.55 16.15 -16.64
CA ARG A 112 6.74 17.25 -17.61
C ARG A 112 6.75 16.77 -19.07
N GLY A 113 5.84 15.86 -19.43
CA GLY A 113 5.75 15.28 -20.78
C GLY A 113 6.78 14.19 -21.08
N HIS A 114 7.72 13.91 -20.19
CA HIS A 114 8.67 12.81 -20.33
C HIS A 114 8.14 11.53 -19.69
N ARG A 115 8.04 10.48 -20.50
CA ARG A 115 7.62 9.14 -20.05
C ARG A 115 8.85 8.29 -19.74
N SER A 116 8.86 7.66 -18.59
CA SER A 116 9.92 6.74 -18.20
C SER A 116 9.34 5.51 -17.49
N VAL A 117 10.03 4.38 -17.63
CA VAL A 117 9.70 3.14 -16.91
C VAL A 117 10.74 2.94 -15.83
N GLY A 118 10.28 2.95 -14.57
CA GLY A 118 11.12 2.70 -13.42
C GLY A 118 10.76 1.38 -12.74
N PHE A 119 11.74 0.71 -12.15
CA PHE A 119 11.59 -0.49 -11.35
C PHE A 119 12.70 -0.59 -10.30
N CYS A 120 12.62 -1.52 -9.36
CA CYS A 120 13.69 -1.73 -8.39
C CYS A 120 14.99 -2.14 -9.11
N GLU A 121 16.11 -1.54 -8.76
CA GLU A 121 17.45 -1.85 -9.31
C GLU A 121 17.88 -3.32 -9.19
N LYS A 122 17.24 -4.06 -8.27
CA LYS A 122 17.47 -5.50 -8.08
C LYS A 122 16.70 -6.37 -9.08
N ASN A 123 15.67 -5.79 -9.71
CA ASN A 123 14.82 -6.50 -10.66
C ASN A 123 15.22 -6.18 -12.10
N PHE A 124 14.87 -7.06 -13.02
CA PHE A 124 15.03 -6.88 -14.47
C PHE A 124 16.46 -6.56 -14.90
N ARG A 125 17.46 -7.06 -14.20
CA ARG A 125 18.87 -6.91 -14.58
C ARG A 125 19.13 -7.63 -15.89
N GLY A 126 19.47 -6.87 -16.92
CA GLY A 126 19.81 -7.41 -18.26
C GLY A 126 18.61 -7.62 -19.19
N LEU A 127 17.40 -7.24 -18.78
CA LEU A 127 16.24 -7.23 -19.68
C LEU A 127 16.11 -5.89 -20.42
N SER A 128 16.01 -6.01 -21.73
CA SER A 128 15.51 -4.93 -22.58
C SER A 128 14.93 -5.56 -23.86
N PRO A 129 13.75 -5.16 -24.29
CA PRO A 129 12.75 -4.31 -23.63
C PRO A 129 11.79 -5.11 -22.72
N ILE A 130 11.20 -4.45 -21.69
CA ILE A 130 10.10 -5.02 -20.91
C ILE A 130 8.82 -4.92 -21.75
N PRO A 131 8.03 -6.02 -21.90
CA PRO A 131 6.77 -5.99 -22.63
C PRO A 131 5.80 -4.94 -22.08
N GLU A 132 5.09 -4.24 -22.95
CA GLU A 132 4.18 -3.14 -22.55
C GLU A 132 3.06 -3.63 -21.61
N GLU A 133 2.54 -4.83 -21.82
CA GLU A 133 1.53 -5.44 -20.96
C GLU A 133 2.02 -5.69 -19.52
N ASP A 134 3.34 -5.75 -19.30
CA ASP A 134 3.96 -5.92 -17.99
C ASP A 134 4.35 -4.60 -17.32
N ILE A 135 4.08 -3.47 -17.97
CA ILE A 135 4.33 -2.14 -17.43
C ILE A 135 3.06 -1.60 -16.79
N ILE A 136 3.12 -1.27 -15.50
CA ILE A 136 2.01 -0.70 -14.75
C ILE A 136 1.97 0.82 -14.98
N ASN A 137 0.86 1.35 -15.50
CA ASN A 137 0.67 2.79 -15.64
C ASN A 137 0.38 3.42 -14.26
N LEU A 138 1.34 4.18 -13.72
CA LEU A 138 1.23 4.78 -12.39
C LEU A 138 0.17 5.88 -12.34
N VAL A 139 0.01 6.66 -13.41
CA VAL A 139 -1.01 7.72 -13.46
C VAL A 139 -2.40 7.11 -13.36
N GLN A 140 -2.70 6.13 -14.21
CA GLN A 140 -3.98 5.43 -14.19
C GLN A 140 -4.25 4.72 -12.84
N LEU A 141 -3.21 4.15 -12.24
CA LEU A 141 -3.30 3.50 -10.92
C LEU A 141 -3.70 4.52 -9.84
N ASN A 142 -3.02 5.68 -9.82
CA ASN A 142 -3.28 6.74 -8.86
C ASN A 142 -4.65 7.40 -9.07
N ASP A 143 -5.07 7.64 -10.31
CA ASP A 143 -6.37 8.22 -10.63
C ASP A 143 -7.52 7.31 -10.18
N THR A 144 -7.38 6.01 -10.40
CA THR A 144 -8.37 5.03 -9.94
C THR A 144 -8.45 5.01 -8.41
N LEU A 145 -7.31 4.98 -7.73
CA LEU A 145 -7.26 5.02 -6.27
C LEU A 145 -7.88 6.30 -5.72
N ALA A 146 -7.53 7.45 -6.30
CA ALA A 146 -8.07 8.75 -5.91
C ALA A 146 -9.59 8.83 -6.12
N ALA A 147 -10.11 8.28 -7.21
CA ALA A 147 -11.55 8.23 -7.48
C ALA A 147 -12.30 7.36 -6.44
N ILE A 148 -11.76 6.18 -6.13
CA ILE A 148 -12.32 5.31 -5.09
C ILE A 148 -12.27 6.01 -3.74
N ASN A 149 -11.15 6.67 -3.42
CA ASN A 149 -10.98 7.37 -2.16
C ASN A 149 -11.96 8.55 -2.01
N ARG A 150 -12.20 9.37 -3.04
CA ARG A 150 -13.19 10.45 -2.99
C ARG A 150 -14.58 9.91 -2.62
N ARG A 151 -15.02 8.81 -3.26
CA ARG A 151 -16.29 8.16 -2.92
C ARG A 151 -16.29 7.63 -1.48
N PHE A 152 -15.19 7.03 -1.05
CA PHE A 152 -15.04 6.51 0.31
C PHE A 152 -15.15 7.63 1.36
N VAL A 153 -14.45 8.74 1.17
CA VAL A 153 -14.51 9.89 2.08
C VAL A 153 -15.92 10.47 2.14
N SER A 154 -16.61 10.58 1.00
CA SER A 154 -18.02 11.01 0.95
C SER A 154 -18.95 10.06 1.74
N GLU A 155 -18.76 8.73 1.62
CA GLU A 155 -19.56 7.75 2.37
C GLU A 155 -19.24 7.72 3.87
N ALA A 156 -18.03 8.12 4.26
CA ALA A 156 -17.50 7.99 5.62
C ALA A 156 -17.32 9.31 6.37
N ALA A 157 -17.79 10.43 5.81
CA ALA A 157 -17.46 11.82 6.21
C ALA A 157 -17.48 12.10 7.73
N HIS A 158 -18.36 11.44 8.50
CA HIS A 158 -18.49 11.67 9.95
C HIS A 158 -17.73 10.65 10.82
N ARG A 159 -16.98 9.73 10.22
CA ARG A 159 -16.35 8.60 10.93
C ARG A 159 -14.83 8.55 10.77
N LEU A 160 -14.28 9.47 9.99
CA LEU A 160 -12.83 9.51 9.74
C LEU A 160 -12.18 10.62 10.55
N PRO A 161 -10.97 10.41 11.07
CA PRO A 161 -10.17 11.50 11.57
C PRO A 161 -9.87 12.48 10.43
N PRO A 162 -9.66 13.77 10.73
CA PRO A 162 -9.30 14.75 9.72
C PRO A 162 -7.98 14.42 9.06
N GLY A 163 -7.90 14.61 7.74
CA GLY A 163 -6.68 14.39 6.96
C GLY A 163 -6.93 13.71 5.61
N ASP A 164 -6.19 14.17 4.61
CA ASP A 164 -6.27 13.64 3.25
C ASP A 164 -5.36 12.42 3.05
N ARG A 165 -4.36 12.27 3.91
CA ARG A 165 -3.40 11.17 3.88
C ARG A 165 -2.97 10.79 5.30
N PHE A 166 -2.68 9.52 5.50
CA PHE A 166 -2.23 8.95 6.77
C PHE A 166 -0.93 8.19 6.56
N THR A 167 0.00 8.29 7.51
CA THR A 167 1.14 7.38 7.55
C THR A 167 0.67 5.96 7.88
N ILE A 168 1.49 4.96 7.62
CA ILE A 168 1.19 3.57 8.02
C ILE A 168 1.00 3.48 9.54
N ALA A 169 1.82 4.20 10.32
CA ALA A 169 1.68 4.23 11.78
C ALA A 169 0.33 4.82 12.21
N GLN A 170 -0.08 5.96 11.65
CA GLN A 170 -1.39 6.57 11.93
C GLN A 170 -2.55 5.64 11.55
N ALA A 171 -2.45 4.95 10.40
CA ALA A 171 -3.47 3.98 9.98
C ALA A 171 -3.60 2.80 10.98
N LEU A 172 -2.49 2.31 11.54
CA LEU A 172 -2.49 1.21 12.52
C LEU A 172 -3.02 1.64 13.89
N LEU A 173 -2.96 2.93 14.21
CA LEU A 173 -3.45 3.52 15.47
C LEU A 173 -4.87 4.08 15.33
N MET A 174 -5.46 4.02 14.13
CA MET A 174 -6.80 4.56 13.88
C MET A 174 -7.85 3.82 14.69
N ASP A 175 -8.59 4.55 15.51
CA ASP A 175 -9.76 4.03 16.23
C ASP A 175 -10.99 4.10 15.32
N LEU A 176 -11.37 2.96 14.76
CA LEU A 176 -12.51 2.84 13.85
C LEU A 176 -13.86 2.80 14.56
N PHE A 177 -13.86 2.70 15.89
CA PHE A 177 -15.06 2.54 16.71
C PHE A 177 -15.37 3.76 17.58
N ARG A 178 -14.51 4.78 17.53
CA ARG A 178 -14.82 6.06 18.17
C ARG A 178 -16.02 6.69 17.46
N THR A 179 -17.16 6.62 18.07
CA THR A 179 -18.26 7.57 17.76
C THR A 179 -17.73 8.98 18.05
N ALA A 180 -17.95 9.91 17.12
CA ALA A 180 -17.64 11.32 17.38
C ALA A 180 -18.25 11.69 18.74
N PRO A 181 -17.53 12.44 19.61
CA PRO A 181 -18.14 12.97 20.81
C PRO A 181 -19.35 13.79 20.35
N SER A 182 -20.53 13.48 20.88
CA SER A 182 -21.69 14.33 20.80
C SER A 182 -21.30 15.71 21.36
N LEU A 183 -21.33 16.72 20.48
CA LEU A 183 -21.22 18.12 20.86
C LEU A 183 -22.41 18.52 21.72
#